data_eb036d55d12fc735a09884dfac52e05b
#
_entry.id   eb036d55d12fc735a09884dfac52e05b
#
_cell.length_a   1.000
_cell.length_b   1.000
_cell.length_c   1.000
_cell.angle_alpha   90.00
_cell.angle_beta   90.00
_cell.angle_gamma   90.00
#
_symmetry.space_group_name_H-M   'P 1'
#
loop_
_entity.id
_entity.type
_entity.pdbx_description
1 polymer ?
#
loop_
_entity_poly.entity_id
_entity_poly.type
_entity_poly.pdbx_seq_one_letter_code
_entity_poly.pdbx_strand_id
1 'polypeptide(L)'
;MRKIFKTAMVCSLGIGFLTACQHSGTSNLDTAGTTKMAAVEASQTQTIVNLKDVLDASAENIPTLTAVGYAVTSSQPGRGEAQKRLMAIRSARMAAMRDLAEQIHGLKVDSSTTVIDLVVQNDTFRGVVNGTIRGARTVRINPTGSDTYEVVLEIDRETISYLLTTARKTV
;
A
#
# COMPACT_ATOMS: atom_id res chain seq x y z
N MET A 1 -8.39 18.32 -36.25
CA MET A 1 -8.02 17.70 -37.54
C MET A 1 -8.01 16.19 -37.38
N ARG A 2 -8.93 15.57 -38.11
CA ARG A 2 -9.17 14.10 -38.15
C ARG A 2 -8.03 13.41 -38.87
N LYS A 3 -7.58 12.22 -38.43
CA LYS A 3 -7.12 11.17 -39.34
C LYS A 3 -7.49 9.81 -38.78
N ILE A 4 -8.48 9.25 -39.39
CA ILE A 4 -8.97 7.88 -39.37
C ILE A 4 -8.02 7.07 -40.25
N PHE A 5 -7.51 5.92 -39.74
CA PHE A 5 -6.96 4.87 -40.59
C PHE A 5 -7.74 3.59 -40.42
N LYS A 6 -8.55 3.29 -41.44
CA LYS A 6 -9.15 1.98 -41.72
C LYS A 6 -8.20 1.18 -42.63
N THR A 7 -7.98 -0.09 -42.37
CA THR A 7 -7.57 -1.09 -43.36
C THR A 7 -8.05 -2.45 -42.82
N ALA A 8 -9.13 -3.08 -43.28
CA ALA A 8 -9.35 -3.97 -44.39
C ALA A 8 -8.54 -5.30 -44.20
N MET A 9 -9.16 -6.35 -43.68
CA MET A 9 -9.87 -7.46 -44.30
C MET A 9 -9.09 -8.17 -45.43
N VAL A 10 -8.56 -9.38 -45.16
CA VAL A 10 -8.36 -10.43 -46.15
C VAL A 10 -8.77 -11.79 -45.57
N CYS A 11 -9.87 -12.32 -46.13
CA CYS A 11 -10.31 -13.67 -46.07
C CYS A 11 -9.39 -14.57 -46.92
N SER A 12 -8.98 -15.74 -46.45
CA SER A 12 -8.50 -16.84 -47.31
C SER A 12 -9.10 -18.14 -46.84
N LEU A 13 -10.07 -18.61 -47.59
CA LEU A 13 -10.57 -19.99 -47.59
C LEU A 13 -9.47 -20.91 -48.13
N GLY A 14 -9.16 -21.96 -47.39
CA GLY A 14 -8.38 -23.10 -47.86
C GLY A 14 -9.05 -24.42 -47.48
N ILE A 15 -9.80 -24.95 -48.42
CA ILE A 15 -10.40 -26.31 -48.42
C ILE A 15 -9.30 -27.28 -48.79
N GLY A 16 -9.17 -28.42 -48.08
CA GLY A 16 -8.52 -29.56 -48.68
C GLY A 16 -7.93 -30.60 -47.76
N PHE A 17 -8.51 -31.76 -47.86
CA PHE A 17 -8.01 -33.10 -47.72
C PHE A 17 -8.14 -33.83 -46.38
N LEU A 18 -9.23 -34.60 -46.33
CA LEU A 18 -9.33 -35.84 -45.55
C LEU A 18 -8.33 -36.85 -46.08
N THR A 19 -7.46 -37.38 -45.21
CA THR A 19 -6.82 -38.65 -45.41
C THR A 19 -6.96 -39.47 -44.13
N ALA A 20 -7.89 -40.40 -44.15
CA ALA A 20 -8.04 -41.43 -43.14
C ALA A 20 -6.89 -42.42 -43.25
N CYS A 21 -6.06 -42.54 -42.23
CA CYS A 21 -5.20 -43.71 -41.97
C CYS A 21 -5.61 -44.29 -40.64
N GLN A 22 -6.41 -45.34 -40.67
CA GLN A 22 -6.58 -46.27 -39.56
C GLN A 22 -5.24 -47.01 -39.37
N HIS A 23 -4.57 -46.75 -38.27
CA HIS A 23 -3.49 -47.62 -37.77
C HIS A 23 -3.91 -48.14 -36.40
N SER A 24 -4.39 -49.37 -36.37
CA SER A 24 -4.58 -50.14 -35.15
C SER A 24 -3.18 -50.51 -34.60
N GLY A 25 -2.72 -49.70 -33.66
CA GLY A 25 -1.54 -49.93 -32.84
C GLY A 25 -1.92 -49.86 -31.39
N THR A 26 -2.02 -51.03 -30.76
CA THR A 26 -2.06 -51.12 -29.28
C THR A 26 -0.72 -50.60 -28.75
N SER A 27 -0.70 -49.41 -28.25
CA SER A 27 0.44 -48.88 -27.51
C SER A 27 -0.05 -48.53 -26.10
N ASN A 28 0.61 -49.15 -25.15
CA ASN A 28 0.50 -48.87 -23.72
C ASN A 28 0.54 -47.36 -23.49
N LEU A 29 -0.56 -46.83 -22.95
CA LEU A 29 -0.66 -45.46 -22.54
C LEU A 29 0.23 -45.31 -21.31
N ASP A 30 1.42 -44.72 -21.50
CA ASP A 30 2.37 -44.40 -20.44
C ASP A 30 1.70 -43.46 -19.42
N THR A 31 1.29 -44.01 -18.30
CA THR A 31 0.77 -43.30 -17.10
C THR A 31 1.82 -42.37 -16.52
N ALA A 32 3.04 -42.38 -17.02
CA ALA A 32 4.13 -41.52 -16.52
C ALA A 32 3.99 -40.02 -16.86
N GLY A 33 3.28 -39.68 -17.95
CA GLY A 33 3.10 -38.29 -18.37
C GLY A 33 2.13 -37.50 -17.46
N THR A 34 1.05 -38.14 -17.05
CA THR A 34 0.00 -37.50 -16.22
C THR A 34 0.48 -37.23 -14.79
N THR A 35 1.31 -38.14 -14.24
CA THR A 35 1.87 -38.00 -12.89
C THR A 35 2.89 -36.83 -12.83
N LYS A 36 3.62 -36.59 -13.93
CA LYS A 36 4.64 -35.54 -13.99
C LYS A 36 4.01 -34.14 -14.11
N MET A 37 2.89 -34.02 -14.85
CA MET A 37 2.16 -32.74 -14.93
C MET A 37 1.49 -32.36 -13.59
N ALA A 38 0.83 -33.31 -12.92
CA ALA A 38 0.23 -33.09 -11.61
C ALA A 38 1.28 -32.72 -10.54
N ALA A 39 2.47 -33.29 -10.59
CA ALA A 39 3.56 -32.95 -9.66
C ALA A 39 4.12 -31.52 -9.89
N VAL A 40 4.15 -31.05 -11.14
CA VAL A 40 4.59 -29.70 -11.50
C VAL A 40 3.55 -28.66 -11.03
N GLU A 41 2.27 -28.93 -11.24
CA GLU A 41 1.19 -28.03 -10.76
C GLU A 41 1.13 -27.96 -9.23
N ALA A 42 1.29 -29.08 -8.53
CA ALA A 42 1.35 -29.11 -7.09
C ALA A 42 2.57 -28.34 -6.54
N SER A 43 3.73 -28.45 -7.19
CA SER A 43 4.94 -27.69 -6.83
C SER A 43 4.77 -26.19 -7.04
N GLN A 44 4.13 -25.78 -8.14
CA GLN A 44 3.86 -24.35 -8.40
C GLN A 44 2.86 -23.77 -7.40
N THR A 45 1.82 -24.53 -7.06
CA THR A 45 0.82 -24.10 -6.07
C THR A 45 1.47 -23.93 -4.68
N GLN A 46 2.33 -24.87 -4.27
CA GLN A 46 3.07 -24.73 -3.00
C GLN A 46 4.02 -23.53 -3.00
N THR A 47 4.67 -23.24 -4.12
CA THR A 47 5.54 -22.06 -4.24
C THR A 47 4.75 -20.75 -4.08
N ILE A 48 3.54 -20.68 -4.66
CA ILE A 48 2.66 -19.50 -4.54
C ILE A 48 2.16 -19.35 -3.11
N VAL A 49 1.78 -20.45 -2.44
CA VAL A 49 1.35 -20.41 -1.04
C VAL A 49 2.50 -19.94 -0.14
N ASN A 50 3.69 -20.50 -0.29
CA ASN A 50 4.86 -20.09 0.49
C ASN A 50 5.24 -18.61 0.25
N LEU A 51 5.15 -18.14 -1.01
CA LEU A 51 5.39 -16.73 -1.32
C LEU A 51 4.37 -15.82 -0.67
N LYS A 52 3.09 -16.24 -0.66
CA LYS A 52 2.03 -15.50 0.01
C LYS A 52 2.30 -15.43 1.52
N ASP A 53 2.64 -16.54 2.16
CA ASP A 53 2.95 -16.58 3.59
C ASP A 53 4.14 -15.68 3.95
N VAL A 54 5.17 -15.63 3.11
CA VAL A 54 6.32 -14.72 3.29
C VAL A 54 5.91 -13.26 3.10
N LEU A 55 5.04 -12.96 2.13
CA LEU A 55 4.54 -11.60 1.91
C LEU A 55 3.62 -11.16 3.05
N ASP A 56 2.75 -12.04 3.54
CA ASP A 56 1.85 -11.76 4.66
C ASP A 56 2.65 -11.56 5.96
N ALA A 57 3.66 -12.40 6.23
CA ALA A 57 4.58 -12.22 7.36
C ALA A 57 5.40 -10.92 7.26
N SER A 58 5.79 -10.51 6.05
CA SER A 58 6.47 -9.22 5.84
C SER A 58 5.53 -8.04 6.04
N ALA A 59 4.26 -8.16 5.64
CA ALA A 59 3.24 -7.15 5.87
C ALA A 59 2.87 -7.04 7.36
N GLU A 60 2.92 -8.14 8.11
CA GLU A 60 2.63 -8.16 9.55
C GLU A 60 3.68 -7.40 10.37
N ASN A 61 4.91 -7.28 9.87
CA ASN A 61 5.98 -6.50 10.51
C ASN A 61 5.88 -4.97 10.31
N ILE A 62 4.91 -4.47 9.51
CA ILE A 62 4.70 -3.03 9.34
C ILE A 62 3.80 -2.55 10.50
N PRO A 63 4.29 -1.69 11.41
CA PRO A 63 3.49 -1.23 12.54
C PRO A 63 2.43 -0.23 12.09
N THR A 64 1.32 -0.19 12.82
CA THR A 64 0.42 0.97 12.83
C THR A 64 1.12 2.10 13.57
N LEU A 65 1.15 3.30 12.99
CA LEU A 65 1.73 4.46 13.64
C LEU A 65 0.66 5.23 14.41
N THR A 66 0.95 5.51 15.67
CA THR A 66 0.07 6.28 16.55
C THR A 66 0.84 7.45 17.14
N ALA A 67 0.22 8.62 17.16
CA ALA A 67 0.81 9.82 17.74
C ALA A 67 -0.19 10.53 18.65
N VAL A 68 0.34 11.17 19.67
CA VAL A 68 -0.46 11.89 20.68
C VAL A 68 0.01 13.34 20.76
N GLY A 69 -0.94 14.25 20.68
CA GLY A 69 -0.65 15.67 20.85
C GLY A 69 -1.47 16.28 21.97
N TYR A 70 -0.87 17.23 22.66
CA TYR A 70 -1.49 17.96 23.77
C TYR A 70 -1.52 19.46 23.50
N ALA A 71 -2.55 20.14 24.00
CA ALA A 71 -2.60 21.60 24.01
C ALA A 71 -3.42 22.13 25.18
N VAL A 72 -2.91 23.20 25.78
CA VAL A 72 -3.53 23.88 26.90
C VAL A 72 -4.57 24.89 26.38
N THR A 73 -5.78 24.87 26.93
CA THR A 73 -6.92 25.71 26.48
C THR A 73 -6.69 27.18 26.82
N SER A 74 -6.23 27.50 28.04
CA SER A 74 -6.00 28.88 28.49
C SER A 74 -4.95 29.62 27.66
N SER A 75 -3.98 28.91 27.10
CA SER A 75 -2.93 29.47 26.22
C SER A 75 -3.42 29.75 24.78
N GLN A 76 -4.64 29.34 24.43
CA GLN A 76 -5.11 29.50 23.04
C GLN A 76 -5.73 30.89 22.84
N PRO A 77 -5.56 31.48 21.65
CA PRO A 77 -6.23 32.71 21.28
C PRO A 77 -7.75 32.49 21.18
N GLY A 78 -8.52 33.44 21.70
CA GLY A 78 -9.98 33.39 21.62
C GLY A 78 -10.65 34.32 22.66
N ARG A 79 -11.84 34.82 22.31
CA ARG A 79 -12.60 35.70 23.20
C ARG A 79 -13.50 34.94 24.18
N GLY A 80 -13.82 33.69 23.89
CA GLY A 80 -14.71 32.87 24.71
C GLY A 80 -14.12 31.46 24.92
N GLU A 81 -14.51 30.81 26.03
CA GLU A 81 -14.03 29.49 26.42
C GLU A 81 -14.29 28.43 25.34
N ALA A 82 -15.45 28.44 24.68
CA ALA A 82 -15.76 27.50 23.60
C ALA A 82 -14.79 27.65 22.43
N GLN A 83 -14.42 28.90 22.08
CA GLN A 83 -13.44 29.14 21.00
C GLN A 83 -12.06 28.67 21.41
N LYS A 84 -11.60 28.92 22.63
CA LYS A 84 -10.32 28.45 23.14
C LYS A 84 -10.23 26.94 23.14
N ARG A 85 -11.30 26.23 23.55
CA ARG A 85 -11.36 24.75 23.48
C ARG A 85 -11.21 24.23 22.06
N LEU A 86 -11.91 24.80 21.09
CA LEU A 86 -11.77 24.41 19.68
C LEU A 86 -10.34 24.66 19.15
N MET A 87 -9.72 25.76 19.57
CA MET A 87 -8.34 26.07 19.22
C MET A 87 -7.36 25.08 19.88
N ALA A 88 -7.59 24.70 21.15
CA ALA A 88 -6.79 23.68 21.84
C ALA A 88 -6.85 22.34 21.13
N ILE A 89 -8.04 21.87 20.72
CA ILE A 89 -8.19 20.64 19.95
C ILE A 89 -7.42 20.71 18.61
N ARG A 90 -7.50 21.83 17.91
CA ARG A 90 -6.73 22.04 16.67
C ARG A 90 -5.23 22.02 16.91
N SER A 91 -4.77 22.70 17.95
CA SER A 91 -3.35 22.75 18.34
C SER A 91 -2.82 21.36 18.74
N ALA A 92 -3.59 20.62 19.54
CA ALA A 92 -3.27 19.25 19.91
C ALA A 92 -3.19 18.33 18.68
N ARG A 93 -4.13 18.47 17.72
CA ARG A 93 -4.08 17.74 16.46
C ARG A 93 -2.82 18.07 15.65
N MET A 94 -2.42 19.33 15.59
CA MET A 94 -1.20 19.76 14.91
C MET A 94 0.07 19.20 15.59
N ALA A 95 0.08 19.13 16.92
CA ALA A 95 1.16 18.51 17.69
C ALA A 95 1.27 16.99 17.36
N ALA A 96 0.14 16.27 17.35
CA ALA A 96 0.11 14.86 16.97
C ALA A 96 0.55 14.63 15.50
N MET A 97 0.16 15.51 14.56
CA MET A 97 0.62 15.44 13.17
C MET A 97 2.13 15.63 13.05
N ARG A 98 2.74 16.47 13.90
CA ARG A 98 4.20 16.64 13.90
C ARG A 98 4.89 15.38 14.38
N ASP A 99 4.39 14.77 15.46
CA ASP A 99 4.91 13.49 15.96
C ASP A 99 4.78 12.37 14.89
N LEU A 100 3.63 12.26 14.21
CA LEU A 100 3.49 11.33 13.06
C LEU A 100 4.49 11.61 11.95
N ALA A 101 4.76 12.88 11.65
CA ALA A 101 5.75 13.24 10.64
C ALA A 101 7.14 12.76 11.01
N GLU A 102 7.55 12.92 12.27
CA GLU A 102 8.84 12.46 12.78
C GLU A 102 8.95 10.92 12.70
N GLN A 103 7.89 10.19 13.11
CA GLN A 103 7.84 8.75 13.00
C GLN A 103 7.94 8.26 11.55
N ILE A 104 7.19 8.86 10.61
CA ILE A 104 7.23 8.50 9.19
C ILE A 104 8.60 8.81 8.58
N HIS A 105 9.18 9.97 8.88
CA HIS A 105 10.48 10.36 8.35
C HIS A 105 11.58 9.39 8.78
N GLY A 106 11.49 8.80 9.96
CA GLY A 106 12.41 7.80 10.49
C GLY A 106 12.25 6.40 9.91
N LEU A 107 11.18 6.11 9.14
CA LEU A 107 10.99 4.79 8.55
C LEU A 107 12.09 4.47 7.53
N LYS A 108 12.59 3.24 7.59
CA LYS A 108 13.55 2.72 6.62
C LYS A 108 12.84 2.22 5.38
N VAL A 109 13.33 2.64 4.22
CA VAL A 109 12.89 2.17 2.89
C VAL A 109 13.71 0.96 2.48
N ASP A 110 15.03 1.03 2.72
CA ASP A 110 15.99 -0.04 2.54
C ASP A 110 17.09 0.01 3.64
N SER A 111 18.21 -0.69 3.46
CA SER A 111 19.29 -0.74 4.45
C SER A 111 19.98 0.60 4.69
N SER A 112 19.96 1.51 3.73
CA SER A 112 20.72 2.77 3.72
C SER A 112 19.87 4.02 3.61
N THR A 113 18.60 3.91 3.12
CA THR A 113 17.74 5.03 2.77
C THR A 113 16.55 5.10 3.72
N THR A 114 16.27 6.28 4.22
CA THR A 114 15.06 6.58 5.01
C THR A 114 14.04 7.37 4.19
N VAL A 115 12.81 7.44 4.70
CA VAL A 115 11.74 8.23 4.05
C VAL A 115 12.14 9.70 3.93
N ILE A 116 12.82 10.28 4.92
CA ILE A 116 13.24 11.70 4.88
C ILE A 116 14.25 11.96 3.76
N ASP A 117 15.15 11.01 3.48
CA ASP A 117 16.14 11.16 2.40
C ASP A 117 15.43 11.31 1.04
N LEU A 118 14.37 10.54 0.81
CA LEU A 118 13.56 10.61 -0.40
C LEU A 118 12.67 11.86 -0.46
N VAL A 119 12.12 12.28 0.68
CA VAL A 119 11.32 13.52 0.78
C VAL A 119 12.13 14.75 0.38
N VAL A 120 13.43 14.77 0.70
CA VAL A 120 14.33 15.86 0.31
C VAL A 120 14.62 15.85 -1.20
N GLN A 121 14.73 14.67 -1.79
CA GLN A 121 15.14 14.49 -3.19
C GLN A 121 13.98 14.51 -4.20
N ASN A 122 12.75 14.18 -3.76
CA ASN A 122 11.61 13.99 -4.65
C ASN A 122 10.35 14.72 -4.15
N ASP A 123 9.96 15.77 -4.88
CA ASP A 123 8.78 16.59 -4.53
C ASP A 123 7.46 15.83 -4.65
N THR A 124 7.35 14.89 -5.60
CA THR A 124 6.15 14.07 -5.75
C THR A 124 5.99 13.15 -4.54
N PHE A 125 7.08 12.50 -4.12
CA PHE A 125 7.07 11.66 -2.93
C PHE A 125 6.80 12.47 -1.65
N ARG A 126 7.36 13.68 -1.55
CA ARG A 126 7.02 14.63 -0.47
C ARG A 126 5.53 14.91 -0.41
N GLY A 127 4.87 15.07 -1.57
CA GLY A 127 3.43 15.23 -1.66
C GLY A 127 2.66 14.04 -1.09
N VAL A 128 3.10 12.81 -1.38
CA VAL A 128 2.51 11.58 -0.86
C VAL A 128 2.65 11.52 0.68
N VAL A 129 3.84 11.76 1.21
CA VAL A 129 4.10 11.77 2.66
C VAL A 129 3.23 12.80 3.37
N ASN A 130 3.17 14.03 2.86
CA ASN A 130 2.33 15.09 3.43
C ASN A 130 0.84 14.75 3.36
N GLY A 131 0.38 14.12 2.28
CA GLY A 131 -0.99 13.64 2.14
C GLY A 131 -1.32 12.56 3.18
N THR A 132 -0.42 11.61 3.38
CA THR A 132 -0.54 10.56 4.39
C THR A 132 -0.68 11.13 5.80
N ILE A 133 0.19 12.05 6.20
CA ILE A 133 0.14 12.68 7.54
C ILE A 133 -1.17 13.44 7.75
N ARG A 134 -1.62 14.21 6.75
CA ARG A 134 -2.89 14.96 6.83
C ARG A 134 -4.12 14.07 6.86
N GLY A 135 -4.04 12.91 6.21
CA GLY A 135 -5.08 11.89 6.16
C GLY A 135 -5.17 11.03 7.42
N ALA A 136 -4.26 11.20 8.39
CA ALA A 136 -4.27 10.42 9.63
C ALA A 136 -5.63 10.47 10.33
N ARG A 137 -6.11 9.30 10.74
CA ARG A 137 -7.39 9.12 11.41
C ARG A 137 -7.32 9.63 12.86
N THR A 138 -8.31 10.44 13.26
CA THR A 138 -8.46 10.80 14.66
C THR A 138 -9.12 9.64 15.41
N VAL A 139 -8.38 9.03 16.32
CA VAL A 139 -8.87 7.90 17.15
C VAL A 139 -9.63 8.45 18.35
N ARG A 140 -9.09 9.51 19.00
CA ARG A 140 -9.62 10.02 20.25
C ARG A 140 -9.32 11.50 20.41
N ILE A 141 -10.27 12.21 21.02
CA ILE A 141 -10.12 13.58 21.50
C ILE A 141 -10.62 13.58 22.93
N ASN A 142 -9.75 13.83 23.91
CA ASN A 142 -10.08 13.81 25.33
C ASN A 142 -9.66 15.09 26.02
N PRO A 143 -10.48 15.62 26.96
CA PRO A 143 -9.98 16.54 27.96
C PRO A 143 -9.08 15.77 28.94
N THR A 144 -7.89 16.29 29.18
CA THR A 144 -6.92 15.74 30.13
C THR A 144 -6.68 16.77 31.22
N GLY A 145 -7.14 16.49 32.43
CA GLY A 145 -7.16 17.48 33.50
C GLY A 145 -8.20 18.58 33.25
N SER A 146 -8.00 19.76 33.85
CA SER A 146 -8.97 20.87 33.83
C SER A 146 -8.83 21.80 32.60
N ASP A 147 -7.67 21.83 31.95
CA ASP A 147 -7.33 22.86 30.97
C ASP A 147 -6.55 22.32 29.73
N THR A 148 -6.43 21.02 29.58
CA THR A 148 -5.66 20.42 28.48
C THR A 148 -6.52 19.49 27.65
N TYR A 149 -6.34 19.53 26.32
CA TYR A 149 -6.91 18.56 25.39
C TYR A 149 -5.80 17.64 24.83
N GLU A 150 -6.13 16.36 24.77
CA GLU A 150 -5.36 15.31 24.12
C GLU A 150 -6.03 14.92 22.80
N VAL A 151 -5.26 14.79 21.75
CA VAL A 151 -5.70 14.24 20.47
C VAL A 151 -4.79 13.08 20.09
N VAL A 152 -5.39 11.94 19.79
CA VAL A 152 -4.68 10.75 19.31
C VAL A 152 -4.99 10.57 17.84
N LEU A 153 -3.95 10.52 17.02
CA LEU A 153 -3.99 10.22 15.59
C LEU A 153 -3.40 8.85 15.30
N GLU A 154 -3.86 8.24 14.23
CA GLU A 154 -3.39 6.94 13.79
C GLU A 154 -3.30 6.90 12.26
N ILE A 155 -2.25 6.23 11.77
CA ILE A 155 -2.11 5.84 10.38
C ILE A 155 -2.04 4.31 10.36
N ASP A 156 -2.94 3.70 9.59
CA ASP A 156 -3.05 2.27 9.49
C ASP A 156 -1.87 1.63 8.74
N ARG A 157 -1.68 0.34 8.95
CA ARG A 157 -0.63 -0.47 8.34
C ARG A 157 -0.66 -0.44 6.82
N GLU A 158 -1.85 -0.47 6.22
CA GLU A 158 -2.00 -0.49 4.76
C GLU A 158 -1.48 0.80 4.14
N THR A 159 -1.80 1.94 4.75
CA THR A 159 -1.32 3.26 4.33
C THR A 159 0.21 3.36 4.44
N ILE A 160 0.81 2.84 5.52
CA ILE A 160 2.27 2.79 5.68
C ILE A 160 2.91 1.85 4.65
N SER A 161 2.32 0.68 4.42
CA SER A 161 2.78 -0.26 3.39
C SER A 161 2.77 0.37 2.00
N TYR A 162 1.68 1.07 1.65
CA TYR A 162 1.58 1.81 0.39
C TYR A 162 2.67 2.88 0.26
N LEU A 163 2.91 3.65 1.32
CA LEU A 163 3.95 4.68 1.36
C LEU A 163 5.35 4.08 1.13
N LEU A 164 5.69 3.00 1.85
CA LEU A 164 6.98 2.33 1.69
C LEU A 164 7.15 1.68 0.30
N THR A 165 6.08 1.11 -0.26
CA THR A 165 6.09 0.57 -1.61
C THR A 165 6.31 1.66 -2.65
N THR A 166 5.70 2.83 -2.47
CA THR A 166 5.89 4.00 -3.33
C THR A 166 7.31 4.53 -3.21
N ALA A 167 7.86 4.59 -1.99
CA ALA A 167 9.24 4.98 -1.74
C ALA A 167 10.24 4.11 -2.50
N ARG A 168 10.09 2.77 -2.43
CA ARG A 168 10.95 1.80 -3.12
C ARG A 168 10.93 1.91 -4.64
N LYS A 169 9.85 2.43 -5.22
CA LYS A 169 9.76 2.69 -6.67
C LYS A 169 10.43 4.00 -7.09
N THR A 170 10.78 4.83 -6.12
CA THR A 170 11.37 6.15 -6.32
C THR A 170 12.91 6.10 -6.23
N VAL A 171 13.43 5.07 -5.54
CA VAL A 171 14.88 4.75 -5.48
C VAL A 171 15.31 4.06 -6.76
#